data_b3666409ea1f44f92dc918adb49affcc
#
_entry.id   b3666409ea1f44f92dc918adb49affcc
#
_cell.length_a   1.000
_cell.length_b   1.000
_cell.length_c   1.000
_cell.angle_alpha   90.00
_cell.angle_beta   90.00
_cell.angle_gamma   90.00
#
_symmetry.space_group_name_H-M   'P 1'
#
loop_
_entity.id
_entity.type
_entity.pdbx_description
1 polymer ?
#
loop_
_entity_poly.entity_id
_entity_poly.type
_entity_poly.pdbx_seq_one_letter_code
_entity_poly.pdbx_strand_id
1 'polypeptide(L)'
;MDTKRRVLDLTGYRGYISYERGRLKIGERTVPLAEVDFILLGQKCSWGYGLVAGLERFDVAAAVCDWRGVPISALYHWSSNTRVFARHEAQADLSLPRAKNAWKQIIKAKLRGQANALDAMHRPHAEQIRTLARTVKSGDPTNIEGQGARVYWSSYLPGRGFRRDQVSDDVVNGMLNYGYTILRGRVLTRVISAGLSPTLSLFHRNRSNAFALVDDLMEPFRPAVDYMVYRLLQGGSSELGSEEKTALVSVLAEKVSDNQDFTVRSVIENFCSEFALYVEGKRDTLKVPIWKLSMSEPGALKEGE
;
A
#
# COMPACT_ATOMS: atom_id res chain seq x y z
N MET A 1 -10.27 16.53 11.60
CA MET A 1 -10.62 15.30 12.35
C MET A 1 -10.39 14.13 11.43
N ASP A 2 -9.33 13.37 11.65
CA ASP A 2 -9.04 12.16 10.88
C ASP A 2 -9.98 11.06 11.39
N THR A 3 -11.14 10.93 10.72
CA THR A 3 -12.09 9.87 11.01
C THR A 3 -11.38 8.55 10.78
N LYS A 4 -11.32 7.69 11.79
CA LYS A 4 -10.75 6.33 11.68
C LYS A 4 -11.46 5.57 10.57
N ARG A 5 -10.98 5.71 9.32
CA ARG A 5 -11.47 4.91 8.21
C ARG A 5 -10.93 3.49 8.33
N ARG A 6 -11.72 2.52 7.94
CA ARG A 6 -11.43 1.08 8.07
C ARG A 6 -11.42 0.40 6.69
N VAL A 7 -10.74 -0.70 6.59
CA VAL A 7 -10.90 -1.64 5.47
C VAL A 7 -11.98 -2.64 5.84
N LEU A 8 -12.90 -2.91 4.93
CA LEU A 8 -13.88 -3.98 5.08
C LEU A 8 -13.38 -5.23 4.35
N ASP A 9 -12.95 -6.24 5.09
CA ASP A 9 -12.66 -7.55 4.55
C ASP A 9 -13.94 -8.41 4.53
N LEU A 10 -14.52 -8.55 3.35
CA LEU A 10 -15.71 -9.36 3.08
C LEU A 10 -15.36 -10.61 2.26
N THR A 11 -14.07 -11.01 2.21
CA THR A 11 -13.63 -12.20 1.45
C THR A 11 -14.29 -13.49 1.94
N GLY A 12 -14.57 -13.57 3.23
CA GLY A 12 -15.30 -14.69 3.85
C GLY A 12 -16.82 -14.51 3.96
N TYR A 13 -17.36 -13.34 3.62
CA TYR A 13 -18.79 -13.08 3.73
C TYR A 13 -19.57 -13.81 2.65
N ARG A 14 -20.79 -14.29 3.02
CA ARG A 14 -21.73 -14.96 2.13
C ARG A 14 -23.08 -14.27 2.23
N GLY A 15 -23.46 -13.56 1.19
CA GLY A 15 -24.75 -12.90 1.16
C GLY A 15 -24.76 -11.60 0.35
N TYR A 16 -25.89 -10.90 0.43
CA TYR A 16 -26.11 -9.68 -0.29
C TYR A 16 -25.65 -8.45 0.52
N ILE A 17 -24.94 -7.55 -0.14
CA ILE A 17 -24.51 -6.26 0.39
C ILE A 17 -25.43 -5.20 -0.19
N SER A 18 -26.22 -4.55 0.66
CA SER A 18 -27.07 -3.43 0.25
C SER A 18 -26.48 -2.10 0.70
N TYR A 19 -26.87 -1.04 -0.01
CA TYR A 19 -26.48 0.34 0.31
C TYR A 19 -27.73 1.16 0.54
N GLU A 20 -27.79 1.81 1.71
CA GLU A 20 -28.88 2.68 2.07
C GLU A 20 -28.37 3.90 2.84
N ARG A 21 -28.74 5.10 2.38
CA ARG A 21 -28.46 6.38 3.09
C ARG A 21 -27.03 6.55 3.58
N GLY A 22 -26.03 6.24 2.74
CA GLY A 22 -24.62 6.39 3.07
C GLY A 22 -24.01 5.23 3.87
N ARG A 23 -24.74 4.13 4.04
CA ARG A 23 -24.33 2.97 4.83
C ARG A 23 -24.40 1.69 4.02
N LEU A 24 -23.47 0.78 4.26
CA LEU A 24 -23.54 -0.60 3.79
C LEU A 24 -24.22 -1.47 4.85
N LYS A 25 -25.21 -2.23 4.43
CA LYS A 25 -25.81 -3.29 5.24
C LYS A 25 -25.22 -4.63 4.81
N ILE A 26 -24.61 -5.32 5.75
CA ILE A 26 -23.87 -6.58 5.57
C ILE A 26 -24.42 -7.57 6.60
N GLY A 27 -25.40 -8.37 6.19
CA GLY A 27 -26.21 -9.15 7.13
C GLY A 27 -26.94 -8.23 8.12
N GLU A 28 -26.75 -8.44 9.41
CA GLU A 28 -27.32 -7.59 10.46
C GLU A 28 -26.49 -6.36 10.80
N ARG A 29 -25.27 -6.27 10.27
CA ARG A 29 -24.35 -5.15 10.54
C ARG A 29 -24.54 -4.03 9.54
N THR A 30 -24.38 -2.80 10.01
CA THR A 30 -24.44 -1.59 9.17
C THR A 30 -23.17 -0.77 9.37
N VAL A 31 -22.51 -0.41 8.27
CA VAL A 31 -21.23 0.32 8.27
C VAL A 31 -21.37 1.60 7.45
N PRO A 32 -21.09 2.79 8.04
CA PRO A 32 -21.05 4.04 7.27
C PRO A 32 -19.92 4.00 6.23
N LEU A 33 -20.22 4.28 4.96
CA LEU A 33 -19.19 4.32 3.91
C LEU A 33 -18.16 5.45 4.11
N ALA A 34 -18.55 6.53 4.77
CA ALA A 34 -17.63 7.61 5.15
C ALA A 34 -16.46 7.14 6.04
N GLU A 35 -16.64 6.01 6.75
CA GLU A 35 -15.63 5.40 7.60
C GLU A 35 -14.84 4.28 6.89
N VAL A 36 -15.04 4.09 5.59
CA VAL A 36 -14.41 3.01 4.82
C VAL A 36 -13.35 3.59 3.89
N ASP A 37 -12.15 2.99 3.91
CA ASP A 37 -11.08 3.30 2.97
C ASP A 37 -11.11 2.42 1.73
N PHE A 38 -11.39 1.13 1.95
CA PHE A 38 -11.30 0.11 0.92
C PHE A 38 -12.14 -1.11 1.30
N ILE A 39 -12.63 -1.84 0.30
CA ILE A 39 -13.43 -3.05 0.50
C ILE A 39 -12.79 -4.22 -0.24
N LEU A 40 -12.65 -5.37 0.43
CA LEU A 40 -12.32 -6.65 -0.19
C LEU A 40 -13.60 -7.47 -0.33
N LEU A 41 -14.01 -7.75 -1.54
CA LEU A 41 -15.23 -8.51 -1.89
C LEU A 41 -14.84 -9.94 -2.26
N GLY A 42 -15.38 -10.92 -1.55
CA GLY A 42 -15.15 -12.34 -1.84
C GLY A 42 -16.12 -12.90 -2.88
N GLN A 43 -15.84 -14.12 -3.35
CA GLN A 43 -16.63 -14.85 -4.37
C GLN A 43 -18.11 -15.02 -4.04
N LYS A 44 -18.45 -15.08 -2.74
CA LYS A 44 -19.79 -15.36 -2.26
C LYS A 44 -20.57 -14.09 -1.89
N CYS A 45 -19.95 -12.92 -2.09
CA CYS A 45 -20.64 -11.64 -1.99
C CYS A 45 -21.49 -11.40 -3.24
N SER A 46 -22.69 -10.90 -3.05
CA SER A 46 -23.52 -10.33 -4.11
C SER A 46 -23.86 -8.88 -3.77
N TRP A 47 -24.01 -8.05 -4.78
CA TRP A 47 -24.33 -6.63 -4.63
C TRP A 47 -25.06 -6.11 -5.86
N GLY A 48 -25.71 -4.97 -5.73
CA GLY A 48 -26.39 -4.29 -6.82
C GLY A 48 -25.87 -2.88 -7.05
N TYR A 49 -26.57 -2.13 -7.91
CA TYR A 49 -26.28 -0.74 -8.27
C TYR A 49 -25.97 0.16 -7.06
N GLY A 50 -26.71 -0.02 -5.95
CA GLY A 50 -26.53 0.81 -4.75
C GLY A 50 -25.10 0.78 -4.19
N LEU A 51 -24.41 -0.38 -4.22
CA LEU A 51 -23.00 -0.45 -3.78
C LEU A 51 -22.15 0.44 -4.68
N VAL A 52 -22.25 0.30 -6.00
CA VAL A 52 -21.44 1.06 -6.96
C VAL A 52 -21.64 2.57 -6.81
N ALA A 53 -22.92 3.01 -6.68
CA ALA A 53 -23.25 4.41 -6.44
C ALA A 53 -22.71 4.92 -5.07
N GLY A 54 -22.72 4.05 -4.06
CA GLY A 54 -22.11 4.37 -2.77
C GLY A 54 -20.59 4.52 -2.83
N LEU A 55 -19.91 3.63 -3.54
CA LEU A 55 -18.46 3.69 -3.74
C LEU A 55 -18.05 5.01 -4.43
N GLU A 56 -18.77 5.40 -5.46
CA GLU A 56 -18.58 6.67 -6.16
C GLU A 56 -18.74 7.87 -5.21
N ARG A 57 -19.87 7.93 -4.52
CA ARG A 57 -20.22 9.06 -3.66
C ARG A 57 -19.22 9.30 -2.53
N PHE A 58 -18.61 8.26 -2.00
CA PHE A 58 -17.69 8.32 -0.85
C PHE A 58 -16.22 8.18 -1.22
N ASP A 59 -15.89 8.15 -2.52
CA ASP A 59 -14.51 7.98 -3.01
C ASP A 59 -13.83 6.72 -2.43
N VAL A 60 -14.56 5.60 -2.46
CA VAL A 60 -14.11 4.29 -1.97
C VAL A 60 -13.93 3.36 -3.16
N ALA A 61 -12.83 2.62 -3.19
CA ALA A 61 -12.64 1.51 -4.13
C ALA A 61 -12.87 0.16 -3.45
N ALA A 62 -13.18 -0.87 -4.26
CA ALA A 62 -13.24 -2.24 -3.79
C ALA A 62 -12.44 -3.17 -4.71
N ALA A 63 -11.76 -4.16 -4.14
CA ALA A 63 -11.20 -5.28 -4.88
C ALA A 63 -12.15 -6.48 -4.84
N VAL A 64 -12.34 -7.12 -5.98
CA VAL A 64 -12.99 -8.43 -6.08
C VAL A 64 -11.90 -9.48 -6.00
N CYS A 65 -12.00 -10.37 -5.03
CA CYS A 65 -10.99 -11.36 -4.73
C CYS A 65 -11.43 -12.78 -5.15
N ASP A 66 -10.46 -13.61 -5.53
CA ASP A 66 -10.67 -15.03 -5.73
C ASP A 66 -10.88 -15.77 -4.39
N TRP A 67 -10.99 -17.10 -4.46
CA TRP A 67 -11.19 -17.96 -3.28
C TRP A 67 -10.01 -17.96 -2.30
N ARG A 68 -8.82 -17.54 -2.75
CA ARG A 68 -7.61 -17.36 -1.90
C ARG A 68 -7.53 -15.96 -1.29
N GLY A 69 -8.48 -15.07 -1.59
CA GLY A 69 -8.43 -13.67 -1.18
C GLY A 69 -7.50 -12.81 -2.05
N VAL A 70 -7.06 -13.33 -3.21
CA VAL A 70 -6.22 -12.59 -4.15
C VAL A 70 -7.09 -11.71 -5.03
N PRO A 71 -6.84 -10.40 -5.13
CA PRO A 71 -7.58 -9.50 -6.01
C PRO A 71 -7.44 -9.88 -7.48
N ILE A 72 -8.57 -10.11 -8.16
CA ILE A 72 -8.67 -10.43 -9.59
C ILE A 72 -9.31 -9.30 -10.40
N SER A 73 -10.01 -8.38 -9.74
CA SER A 73 -10.66 -7.21 -10.36
C SER A 73 -10.82 -6.10 -9.33
N ALA A 74 -11.20 -4.92 -9.78
CA ALA A 74 -11.53 -3.81 -8.89
C ALA A 74 -12.79 -3.09 -9.36
N LEU A 75 -13.56 -2.61 -8.38
CA LEU A 75 -14.63 -1.63 -8.56
C LEU A 75 -14.10 -0.28 -8.08
N TYR A 76 -14.02 0.67 -8.99
CA TYR A 76 -13.71 2.05 -8.69
C TYR A 76 -14.55 2.95 -9.57
N HIS A 77 -14.90 4.12 -9.04
CA HIS A 77 -15.67 5.09 -9.79
C HIS A 77 -14.78 5.82 -10.82
N TRP A 78 -15.40 6.37 -11.82
CA TRP A 78 -14.71 7.33 -12.69
C TRP A 78 -14.39 8.57 -11.86
N SER A 79 -13.15 9.03 -11.96
CA SER A 79 -12.67 10.14 -11.14
C SER A 79 -13.54 11.38 -11.35
N SER A 80 -13.93 12.02 -10.24
CA SER A 80 -14.52 13.36 -10.25
C SER A 80 -13.48 14.46 -10.53
N ASN A 81 -12.22 14.08 -10.74
CA ASN A 81 -11.13 15.02 -11.02
C ASN A 81 -11.33 15.65 -12.39
N THR A 82 -11.33 16.99 -12.46
CA THR A 82 -11.55 17.75 -13.70
C THR A 82 -10.40 17.65 -14.70
N ARG A 83 -9.27 17.03 -14.33
CA ARG A 83 -8.05 16.95 -15.13
C ARG A 83 -7.68 15.52 -15.58
N VAL A 84 -8.63 14.58 -15.57
CA VAL A 84 -8.37 13.17 -15.91
C VAL A 84 -7.69 13.04 -17.27
N PHE A 85 -8.30 13.60 -18.33
CA PHE A 85 -7.75 13.52 -19.68
C PHE A 85 -6.34 14.10 -19.76
N ALA A 86 -6.15 15.33 -19.26
CA ALA A 86 -4.85 16.02 -19.31
C ALA A 86 -3.76 15.25 -18.53
N ARG A 87 -4.13 14.58 -17.44
CA ARG A 87 -3.18 13.76 -16.65
C ARG A 87 -2.86 12.43 -17.32
N HIS A 88 -3.83 11.78 -17.95
CA HIS A 88 -3.57 10.57 -18.74
C HIS A 88 -2.67 10.88 -19.95
N GLU A 89 -2.92 11.97 -20.66
CA GLU A 89 -2.06 12.43 -21.76
C GLU A 89 -0.64 12.71 -21.25
N ALA A 90 -0.50 13.48 -20.18
CA ALA A 90 0.79 13.78 -19.57
C ALA A 90 1.52 12.54 -19.04
N GLN A 91 0.80 11.50 -18.56
CA GLN A 91 1.41 10.21 -18.21
C GLN A 91 1.92 9.46 -19.44
N ALA A 92 1.14 9.45 -20.52
CA ALA A 92 1.52 8.77 -21.76
C ALA A 92 2.74 9.45 -22.41
N ASP A 93 2.80 10.78 -22.34
CA ASP A 93 3.86 11.59 -22.90
C ASP A 93 5.03 11.84 -21.93
N LEU A 94 5.01 11.23 -20.74
CA LEU A 94 6.07 11.42 -19.76
C LEU A 94 7.42 10.98 -20.34
N SER A 95 8.33 11.95 -20.49
CA SER A 95 9.63 11.67 -21.10
C SER A 95 10.40 10.59 -20.33
N LEU A 96 11.11 9.74 -21.07
CA LEU A 96 11.88 8.64 -20.48
C LEU A 96 12.87 9.10 -19.40
N PRO A 97 13.59 10.24 -19.53
CA PRO A 97 14.43 10.75 -18.45
C PRO A 97 13.65 11.09 -17.19
N ARG A 98 12.46 11.69 -17.30
CA ARG A 98 11.60 12.00 -16.14
C ARG A 98 11.07 10.73 -15.49
N ALA A 99 10.57 9.77 -16.27
CA ALA A 99 10.11 8.48 -15.75
C ALA A 99 11.23 7.74 -14.99
N LYS A 100 12.43 7.65 -15.60
CA LYS A 100 13.60 7.02 -14.96
C LYS A 100 14.07 7.75 -13.71
N ASN A 101 13.95 9.09 -13.65
CA ASN A 101 14.30 9.85 -12.46
C ASN A 101 13.29 9.65 -11.34
N ALA A 102 11.99 9.62 -11.64
CA ALA A 102 10.94 9.33 -10.67
C ALA A 102 11.16 7.93 -10.08
N TRP A 103 11.38 6.91 -10.92
CA TRP A 103 11.70 5.55 -10.47
C TRP A 103 12.91 5.51 -9.54
N LYS A 104 14.01 6.18 -9.92
CA LYS A 104 15.19 6.31 -9.05
C LYS A 104 14.83 6.83 -7.65
N GLN A 105 13.97 7.86 -7.54
CA GLN A 105 13.59 8.41 -6.24
C GLN A 105 12.74 7.42 -5.44
N ILE A 106 11.83 6.70 -6.11
CA ILE A 106 10.99 5.67 -5.49
C ILE A 106 11.87 4.56 -4.90
N ILE A 107 12.82 4.02 -5.68
CA ILE A 107 13.71 2.95 -5.20
C ILE A 107 14.62 3.43 -4.07
N LYS A 108 15.15 4.66 -4.16
CA LYS A 108 15.91 5.24 -3.04
C LYS A 108 15.08 5.33 -1.75
N ALA A 109 13.84 5.75 -1.86
CA ALA A 109 12.93 5.85 -0.71
C ALA A 109 12.58 4.47 -0.14
N LYS A 110 12.25 3.50 -0.99
CA LYS A 110 12.01 2.10 -0.61
C LYS A 110 13.19 1.54 0.18
N LEU A 111 14.40 1.61 -0.37
CA LEU A 111 15.61 1.07 0.28
C LEU A 111 15.89 1.76 1.61
N ARG A 112 15.74 3.08 1.69
CA ARG A 112 15.90 3.80 2.96
C ARG A 112 14.83 3.39 3.98
N GLY A 113 13.58 3.22 3.54
CA GLY A 113 12.50 2.70 4.39
C GLY A 113 12.78 1.29 4.88
N GLN A 114 13.31 0.41 4.02
CA GLN A 114 13.75 -0.94 4.41
C GLN A 114 14.89 -0.90 5.44
N ALA A 115 15.86 -0.02 5.26
CA ALA A 115 16.94 0.16 6.24
C ALA A 115 16.38 0.63 7.60
N ASN A 116 15.44 1.59 7.59
CA ASN A 116 14.77 2.05 8.81
C ASN A 116 13.95 0.95 9.47
N ALA A 117 13.32 0.07 8.68
CA ALA A 117 12.60 -1.08 9.20
C ALA A 117 13.55 -2.10 9.88
N LEU A 118 14.71 -2.38 9.28
CA LEU A 118 15.72 -3.25 9.92
C LEU A 118 16.22 -2.65 11.24
N ASP A 119 16.46 -1.33 11.31
CA ASP A 119 16.82 -0.68 12.57
C ASP A 119 15.73 -0.82 13.63
N ALA A 120 14.47 -0.56 13.25
CA ALA A 120 13.33 -0.69 14.16
C ALA A 120 13.11 -2.14 14.65
N MET A 121 13.50 -3.11 13.83
CA MET A 121 13.48 -4.54 14.16
C MET A 121 14.73 -5.03 14.89
N HIS A 122 15.73 -4.16 15.13
CA HIS A 122 17.06 -4.51 15.62
C HIS A 122 17.75 -5.60 14.79
N ARG A 123 17.68 -5.46 13.45
CA ARG A 123 18.23 -6.42 12.48
C ARG A 123 19.50 -5.88 11.81
N PRO A 124 20.43 -6.76 11.41
CA PRO A 124 21.68 -6.37 10.77
C PRO A 124 21.47 -5.79 9.38
N HIS A 125 22.52 -5.21 8.80
CA HIS A 125 22.66 -4.77 7.41
C HIS A 125 21.87 -3.52 7.00
N ALA A 126 21.28 -2.77 7.93
CA ALA A 126 20.59 -1.51 7.62
C ALA A 126 21.51 -0.51 6.90
N GLU A 127 22.78 -0.32 7.37
CA GLU A 127 23.72 0.60 6.72
C GLU A 127 24.18 0.11 5.34
N GLN A 128 24.27 -1.21 5.13
CA GLN A 128 24.52 -1.76 3.81
C GLN A 128 23.43 -1.38 2.80
N ILE A 129 22.16 -1.45 3.21
CA ILE A 129 21.02 -1.04 2.37
C ILE A 129 21.04 0.47 2.13
N ARG A 130 21.40 1.30 3.13
CA ARG A 130 21.57 2.75 2.93
C ARG A 130 22.67 3.07 1.92
N THR A 131 23.76 2.32 1.97
CA THR A 131 24.85 2.46 0.99
C THR A 131 24.36 2.11 -0.41
N LEU A 132 23.63 1.00 -0.59
CA LEU A 132 23.01 0.66 -1.86
C LEU A 132 22.06 1.78 -2.34
N ALA A 133 21.23 2.33 -1.45
CA ALA A 133 20.33 3.41 -1.80
C ALA A 133 21.04 4.66 -2.36
N ARG A 134 22.27 4.96 -1.91
CA ARG A 134 23.08 6.07 -2.44
C ARG A 134 23.55 5.82 -3.87
N THR A 135 23.75 4.58 -4.29
CA THR A 135 24.27 4.19 -5.61
C THR A 135 23.21 4.08 -6.71
N VAL A 136 21.91 4.11 -6.37
CA VAL A 136 20.82 4.00 -7.35
C VAL A 136 20.92 5.10 -8.40
N LYS A 137 21.10 4.70 -9.66
CA LYS A 137 21.14 5.58 -10.84
C LYS A 137 19.76 5.70 -11.48
N SER A 138 19.61 6.63 -12.41
CA SER A 138 18.37 6.87 -13.16
C SER A 138 17.93 5.59 -13.89
N GLY A 139 16.71 5.10 -13.59
CA GLY A 139 16.16 3.87 -14.14
C GLY A 139 16.73 2.58 -13.58
N ASP A 140 17.55 2.65 -12.53
CA ASP A 140 18.18 1.50 -11.83
C ASP A 140 18.79 0.43 -12.76
N PRO A 141 19.70 0.80 -13.69
CA PRO A 141 20.21 -0.13 -14.71
C PRO A 141 21.05 -1.29 -14.13
N THR A 142 21.52 -1.17 -12.91
CA THR A 142 22.29 -2.19 -12.20
C THR A 142 21.47 -3.02 -11.23
N ASN A 143 20.14 -2.84 -11.25
CA ASN A 143 19.19 -3.56 -10.39
C ASN A 143 19.59 -3.50 -8.90
N ILE A 144 19.85 -2.29 -8.41
CA ILE A 144 20.13 -2.05 -6.99
C ILE A 144 18.92 -2.42 -6.14
N GLU A 145 17.72 -2.24 -6.66
CA GLU A 145 16.49 -2.70 -6.02
C GLU A 145 16.54 -4.19 -5.67
N GLY A 146 16.88 -5.04 -6.63
CA GLY A 146 17.00 -6.49 -6.43
C GLY A 146 18.14 -6.87 -5.48
N GLN A 147 19.25 -6.15 -5.53
CA GLN A 147 20.35 -6.35 -4.58
C GLN A 147 19.92 -5.98 -3.16
N GLY A 148 19.27 -4.83 -2.97
CA GLY A 148 18.73 -4.40 -1.68
C GLY A 148 17.68 -5.36 -1.13
N ALA A 149 16.76 -5.83 -1.98
CA ALA A 149 15.76 -6.82 -1.61
C ALA A 149 16.39 -8.12 -1.09
N ARG A 150 17.45 -8.61 -1.74
CA ARG A 150 18.19 -9.80 -1.28
C ARG A 150 18.79 -9.61 0.10
N VAL A 151 19.47 -8.49 0.35
CA VAL A 151 20.04 -8.16 1.67
C VAL A 151 18.94 -8.00 2.70
N TYR A 152 17.87 -7.31 2.36
CA TYR A 152 16.71 -7.04 3.25
C TYR A 152 16.05 -8.34 3.72
N TRP A 153 15.64 -9.20 2.79
CA TRP A 153 14.91 -10.41 3.13
C TRP A 153 15.76 -11.45 3.85
N SER A 154 17.07 -11.52 3.57
CA SER A 154 17.99 -12.37 4.35
C SER A 154 18.17 -11.88 5.80
N SER A 155 17.99 -10.59 6.04
CA SER A 155 18.12 -9.96 7.37
C SER A 155 16.80 -9.94 8.15
N TYR A 156 15.67 -10.01 7.45
CA TYR A 156 14.34 -9.83 8.02
C TYR A 156 13.99 -10.89 9.09
N LEU A 157 14.17 -12.17 8.77
CA LEU A 157 13.96 -13.31 9.68
C LEU A 157 15.18 -14.26 9.62
N PRO A 158 16.35 -13.87 10.16
CA PRO A 158 17.53 -14.69 10.08
C PRO A 158 17.33 -16.02 10.83
N GLY A 159 17.92 -17.09 10.29
CA GLY A 159 17.86 -18.43 10.88
C GLY A 159 16.56 -19.21 10.66
N ARG A 160 15.52 -18.58 10.09
CA ARG A 160 14.24 -19.25 9.81
C ARG A 160 14.13 -19.75 8.35
N GLY A 161 15.17 -19.61 7.51
CA GLY A 161 15.13 -19.98 6.10
C GLY A 161 14.06 -19.21 5.29
N PHE A 162 13.61 -18.06 5.81
CA PHE A 162 12.55 -17.28 5.18
C PHE A 162 12.97 -16.78 3.80
N ARG A 163 12.11 -17.01 2.82
CA ARG A 163 12.21 -16.46 1.47
C ARG A 163 10.92 -15.73 1.14
N ARG A 164 11.05 -14.49 0.66
CA ARG A 164 9.88 -13.77 0.14
C ARG A 164 9.40 -14.43 -1.14
N ASP A 165 8.22 -14.99 -1.11
CA ASP A 165 7.53 -15.60 -2.22
C ASP A 165 6.06 -15.18 -2.23
N GLN A 166 5.61 -14.62 -3.36
CA GLN A 166 4.24 -14.13 -3.51
C GLN A 166 3.21 -15.25 -3.68
N VAL A 167 3.68 -16.44 -4.03
CA VAL A 167 2.82 -17.61 -4.32
C VAL A 167 2.82 -18.61 -3.15
N SER A 168 3.75 -18.45 -2.20
CA SER A 168 3.85 -19.32 -1.04
C SER A 168 2.62 -19.19 -0.13
N ASP A 169 2.15 -20.32 0.37
CA ASP A 169 1.04 -20.42 1.33
C ASP A 169 1.51 -20.33 2.80
N ASP A 170 2.81 -20.07 3.05
CA ASP A 170 3.28 -19.89 4.42
C ASP A 170 2.71 -18.62 5.07
N VAL A 171 2.58 -18.67 6.38
CA VAL A 171 1.90 -17.63 7.18
C VAL A 171 2.54 -16.25 6.99
N VAL A 172 3.88 -16.18 6.93
CA VAL A 172 4.61 -14.91 6.83
C VAL A 172 4.35 -14.26 5.47
N ASN A 173 4.48 -15.05 4.38
CA ASN A 173 4.17 -14.56 3.03
C ASN A 173 2.68 -14.23 2.89
N GLY A 174 1.79 -15.00 3.53
CA GLY A 174 0.36 -14.71 3.60
C GLY A 174 0.05 -13.36 4.25
N MET A 175 0.65 -13.06 5.41
CA MET A 175 0.52 -11.77 6.09
C MET A 175 1.07 -10.61 5.24
N LEU A 176 2.25 -10.77 4.65
CA LEU A 176 2.84 -9.77 3.75
C LEU A 176 1.95 -9.52 2.53
N ASN A 177 1.44 -10.57 1.89
CA ASN A 177 0.56 -10.46 0.73
C ASN A 177 -0.74 -9.71 1.09
N TYR A 178 -1.34 -10.05 2.23
CA TYR A 178 -2.55 -9.37 2.71
C TYR A 178 -2.28 -7.88 2.99
N GLY A 179 -1.24 -7.56 3.75
CA GLY A 179 -0.89 -6.17 4.05
C GLY A 179 -0.56 -5.36 2.80
N TYR A 180 0.13 -5.94 1.83
CA TYR A 180 0.38 -5.28 0.53
C TYR A 180 -0.89 -5.09 -0.29
N THR A 181 -1.86 -6.00 -0.18
CA THR A 181 -3.18 -5.82 -0.80
C THR A 181 -3.91 -4.61 -0.22
N ILE A 182 -3.84 -4.41 1.11
CA ILE A 182 -4.40 -3.23 1.77
C ILE A 182 -3.73 -1.94 1.28
N LEU A 183 -2.39 -1.90 1.24
CA LEU A 183 -1.64 -0.76 0.67
C LEU A 183 -2.03 -0.49 -0.78
N ARG A 184 -2.07 -1.54 -1.61
CA ARG A 184 -2.44 -1.45 -3.02
C ARG A 184 -3.82 -0.83 -3.21
N GLY A 185 -4.79 -1.26 -2.39
CA GLY A 185 -6.15 -0.71 -2.40
C GLY A 185 -6.17 0.78 -2.09
N ARG A 186 -5.42 1.20 -1.07
CA ARG A 186 -5.32 2.61 -0.69
C ARG A 186 -4.64 3.45 -1.79
N VAL A 187 -3.51 2.98 -2.33
CA VAL A 187 -2.80 3.69 -3.41
C VAL A 187 -3.68 3.76 -4.67
N LEU A 188 -4.38 2.67 -5.04
CA LEU A 188 -5.32 2.66 -6.17
C LEU A 188 -6.38 3.74 -6.04
N THR A 189 -7.04 3.81 -4.87
CA THR A 189 -8.06 4.84 -4.61
C THR A 189 -7.47 6.24 -4.81
N ARG A 190 -6.28 6.51 -4.31
CA ARG A 190 -5.66 7.84 -4.43
C ARG A 190 -5.12 8.15 -5.82
N VAL A 191 -4.62 7.17 -6.55
CA VAL A 191 -4.24 7.31 -7.97
C VAL A 191 -5.44 7.75 -8.80
N ILE A 192 -6.60 7.08 -8.61
CA ILE A 192 -7.82 7.43 -9.35
C ILE A 192 -8.36 8.80 -8.93
N SER A 193 -8.45 9.09 -7.63
CA SER A 193 -8.89 10.41 -7.14
C SER A 193 -7.98 11.53 -7.62
N ALA A 194 -6.69 11.26 -7.80
CA ALA A 194 -5.74 12.20 -8.42
C ALA A 194 -5.90 12.28 -9.95
N GLY A 195 -6.88 11.66 -10.56
CA GLY A 195 -7.12 11.69 -12.01
C GLY A 195 -6.03 11.00 -12.84
N LEU A 196 -5.29 10.06 -12.24
CA LEU A 196 -4.23 9.31 -12.91
C LEU A 196 -4.74 7.95 -13.40
N SER A 197 -4.16 7.45 -14.49
CA SER A 197 -4.39 6.08 -14.95
C SER A 197 -3.57 5.10 -14.10
N PRO A 198 -4.18 4.07 -13.49
CA PRO A 198 -3.46 3.07 -12.71
C PRO A 198 -2.54 2.17 -13.55
N THR A 199 -2.74 2.14 -14.86
CA THR A 199 -2.04 1.27 -15.80
C THR A 199 -0.73 1.87 -16.31
N LEU A 200 -0.66 3.21 -16.47
CA LEU A 200 0.48 3.91 -17.07
C LEU A 200 1.63 4.04 -16.05
N SER A 201 2.45 3.01 -15.98
CA SER A 201 3.55 2.86 -15.02
C SER A 201 4.81 3.66 -15.37
N LEU A 202 5.67 3.83 -14.36
CA LEU A 202 7.02 4.39 -14.54
C LEU A 202 8.03 3.31 -14.98
N PHE A 203 7.93 2.12 -14.40
CA PHE A 203 8.94 1.08 -14.56
C PHE A 203 8.37 -0.30 -14.86
N HIS A 204 7.40 -0.80 -14.08
CA HIS A 204 6.85 -2.13 -14.25
C HIS A 204 6.01 -2.23 -15.53
N ARG A 205 6.62 -2.72 -16.61
CA ARG A 205 5.98 -2.83 -17.93
C ARG A 205 5.41 -4.23 -18.21
N ASN A 206 4.87 -4.89 -17.18
CA ASN A 206 4.14 -6.12 -17.42
C ASN A 206 2.83 -5.79 -18.17
N ARG A 207 2.71 -6.31 -19.39
CA ARG A 207 1.59 -6.03 -20.32
C ARG A 207 0.22 -6.44 -19.76
N SER A 208 0.17 -7.38 -18.82
CA SER A 208 -1.06 -7.86 -18.20
C SER A 208 -1.40 -7.17 -16.87
N ASN A 209 -0.53 -6.29 -16.33
CA ASN A 209 -0.75 -5.65 -15.05
C ASN A 209 -1.55 -4.34 -15.20
N ALA A 210 -2.85 -4.39 -14.91
CA ALA A 210 -3.73 -3.22 -14.93
C ALA A 210 -3.44 -2.19 -13.82
N PHE A 211 -2.60 -2.53 -12.84
CA PHE A 211 -2.27 -1.71 -11.67
C PHE A 211 -0.79 -1.37 -11.59
N ALA A 212 -0.11 -1.35 -12.72
CA ALA A 212 1.34 -1.20 -12.77
C ALA A 212 1.84 0.11 -12.11
N LEU A 213 1.14 1.24 -12.29
CA LEU A 213 1.46 2.49 -11.59
C LEU A 213 1.23 2.38 -10.08
N VAL A 214 0.16 1.71 -9.69
CA VAL A 214 -0.16 1.52 -8.26
C VAL A 214 0.96 0.74 -7.58
N ASP A 215 1.46 -0.31 -8.25
CA ASP A 215 2.58 -1.12 -7.77
C ASP A 215 3.88 -0.29 -7.66
N ASP A 216 4.14 0.60 -8.63
CA ASP A 216 5.28 1.52 -8.57
C ASP A 216 5.17 2.49 -7.38
N LEU A 217 4.00 3.12 -7.19
CA LEU A 217 3.81 4.14 -6.16
C LEU A 217 3.66 3.59 -4.74
N MET A 218 3.34 2.31 -4.57
CA MET A 218 3.26 1.71 -3.24
C MET A 218 4.62 1.29 -2.66
N GLU A 219 5.66 1.19 -3.47
CA GLU A 219 6.98 0.69 -3.05
C GLU A 219 7.56 1.40 -1.80
N PRO A 220 7.47 2.74 -1.64
CA PRO A 220 7.99 3.43 -0.45
C PRO A 220 7.27 3.06 0.85
N PHE A 221 6.05 2.51 0.75
CA PHE A 221 5.20 2.19 1.91
C PHE A 221 5.26 0.72 2.33
N ARG A 222 5.85 -0.17 1.50
CA ARG A 222 5.98 -1.60 1.85
C ARG A 222 6.65 -1.84 3.20
N PRO A 223 7.71 -1.09 3.59
CA PRO A 223 8.36 -1.29 4.88
C PRO A 223 7.45 -1.13 6.10
N ALA A 224 6.35 -0.37 6.00
CA ALA A 224 5.35 -0.27 7.07
C ALA A 224 4.66 -1.61 7.33
N VAL A 225 4.26 -2.30 6.25
CA VAL A 225 3.67 -3.65 6.35
C VAL A 225 4.68 -4.65 6.86
N ASP A 226 5.92 -4.60 6.35
CA ASP A 226 6.98 -5.51 6.75
C ASP A 226 7.22 -5.43 8.27
N TYR A 227 7.28 -4.20 8.78
CA TYR A 227 7.45 -3.97 10.22
C TYR A 227 6.25 -4.47 11.04
N MET A 228 5.01 -4.27 10.57
CA MET A 228 3.82 -4.79 11.25
C MET A 228 3.81 -6.32 11.27
N VAL A 229 4.12 -6.98 10.15
CA VAL A 229 4.23 -8.46 10.12
C VAL A 229 5.30 -8.93 11.10
N TYR A 230 6.44 -8.28 11.15
CA TYR A 230 7.48 -8.59 12.13
C TYR A 230 6.95 -8.48 13.57
N ARG A 231 6.23 -7.41 13.91
CA ARG A 231 5.62 -7.24 15.25
C ARG A 231 4.65 -8.36 15.60
N LEU A 232 3.77 -8.74 14.65
CA LEU A 232 2.84 -9.85 14.82
C LEU A 232 3.57 -11.17 15.14
N LEU A 233 4.63 -11.46 14.40
CA LEU A 233 5.45 -12.65 14.62
C LEU A 233 6.17 -12.64 15.98
N GLN A 234 6.62 -11.47 16.46
CA GLN A 234 7.18 -11.32 17.80
C GLN A 234 6.11 -11.50 18.89
N GLY A 235 4.87 -11.11 18.60
CA GLY A 235 3.69 -11.35 19.47
C GLY A 235 3.18 -12.81 19.47
N GLY A 236 3.83 -13.71 18.71
CA GLY A 236 3.48 -15.13 18.68
C GLY A 236 2.45 -15.52 17.62
N SER A 237 2.07 -14.60 16.71
CA SER A 237 1.13 -14.93 15.63
C SER A 237 1.66 -16.04 14.73
N SER A 238 0.85 -17.08 14.54
CA SER A 238 1.18 -18.27 13.74
C SER A 238 0.20 -18.53 12.60
N GLU A 239 -0.80 -17.66 12.42
CA GLU A 239 -1.79 -17.73 11.34
C GLU A 239 -2.22 -16.33 10.90
N LEU A 240 -2.93 -16.23 9.78
CA LEU A 240 -3.55 -14.99 9.30
C LEU A 240 -5.03 -14.96 9.71
N GLY A 241 -5.28 -14.80 10.99
CA GLY A 241 -6.61 -14.71 11.59
C GLY A 241 -7.21 -13.29 11.55
N SER A 242 -8.29 -13.10 12.28
CA SER A 242 -9.01 -11.82 12.33
C SER A 242 -8.20 -10.72 13.03
N GLU A 243 -7.43 -11.06 14.05
CA GLU A 243 -6.59 -10.13 14.80
C GLU A 243 -5.43 -9.63 13.94
N GLU A 244 -4.72 -10.54 13.26
CA GLU A 244 -3.64 -10.21 12.34
C GLU A 244 -4.12 -9.34 11.17
N LYS A 245 -5.25 -9.66 10.58
CA LYS A 245 -5.87 -8.84 9.53
C LYS A 245 -6.22 -7.45 10.04
N THR A 246 -6.76 -7.32 11.25
CA THR A 246 -7.07 -6.03 11.87
C THR A 246 -5.80 -5.21 12.12
N ALA A 247 -4.74 -5.84 12.62
CA ALA A 247 -3.45 -5.20 12.81
C ALA A 247 -2.83 -4.74 11.48
N LEU A 248 -2.87 -5.57 10.43
CA LEU A 248 -2.36 -5.23 9.10
C LEU A 248 -3.13 -4.06 8.46
N VAL A 249 -4.44 -3.96 8.68
CA VAL A 249 -5.24 -2.80 8.26
C VAL A 249 -4.84 -1.55 9.02
N SER A 250 -4.50 -1.66 10.32
CA SER A 250 -4.11 -0.51 11.15
C SER A 250 -2.84 0.18 10.68
N VAL A 251 -2.01 -0.46 9.84
CA VAL A 251 -0.82 0.14 9.21
C VAL A 251 -1.14 1.46 8.52
N LEU A 252 -2.32 1.59 7.92
CA LEU A 252 -2.74 2.84 7.27
C LEU A 252 -2.91 4.02 8.25
N ALA A 253 -3.17 3.72 9.52
CA ALA A 253 -3.33 4.71 10.58
C ALA A 253 -2.04 4.95 11.38
N GLU A 254 -0.98 4.18 11.13
CA GLU A 254 0.31 4.37 11.79
C GLU A 254 0.93 5.72 11.40
N LYS A 255 1.55 6.37 12.37
CA LYS A 255 2.27 7.61 12.15
C LYS A 255 3.60 7.35 11.45
N VAL A 256 3.92 8.19 10.48
CA VAL A 256 5.15 8.11 9.69
C VAL A 256 6.05 9.28 10.06
N SER A 257 7.28 9.00 10.48
CA SER A 257 8.29 9.97 10.88
C SER A 257 7.98 10.75 12.18
N ASP A 258 8.94 11.60 12.58
CA ASP A 258 8.86 12.40 13.80
C ASP A 258 7.78 13.51 13.76
N ASN A 259 7.14 13.72 12.61
CA ASN A 259 5.99 14.60 12.48
C ASN A 259 4.71 13.82 12.80
N GLN A 260 4.22 13.97 14.03
CA GLN A 260 3.10 13.21 14.61
C GLN A 260 1.76 13.36 13.88
N ASP A 261 1.66 14.31 12.95
CA ASP A 261 0.40 14.62 12.27
C ASP A 261 0.15 13.79 10.99
N PHE A 262 1.18 13.08 10.48
CA PHE A 262 1.09 12.34 9.23
C PHE A 262 1.02 10.82 9.44
N THR A 263 -0.09 10.24 9.00
CA THR A 263 -0.28 8.79 8.93
C THR A 263 0.18 8.23 7.57
N VAL A 264 0.43 6.93 7.47
CA VAL A 264 0.69 6.24 6.18
C VAL A 264 -0.39 6.63 5.17
N ARG A 265 -1.67 6.67 5.61
CA ARG A 265 -2.81 7.07 4.77
C ARG A 265 -2.66 8.46 4.17
N SER A 266 -2.37 9.47 5.00
CA SER A 266 -2.26 10.86 4.55
C SER A 266 -1.02 11.08 3.69
N VAL A 267 0.08 10.39 3.98
CA VAL A 267 1.30 10.46 3.18
C VAL A 267 1.10 9.84 1.79
N ILE A 268 0.36 8.73 1.66
CA ILE A 268 -0.02 8.15 0.36
C ILE A 268 -0.83 9.17 -0.46
N GLU A 269 -1.82 9.83 0.17
CA GLU A 269 -2.67 10.81 -0.51
C GLU A 269 -1.85 12.00 -1.04
N ASN A 270 -1.01 12.57 -0.19
CA ASN A 270 -0.13 13.67 -0.58
C ASN A 270 0.85 13.23 -1.69
N PHE A 271 1.42 12.05 -1.60
CA PHE A 271 2.36 11.54 -2.58
C PHE A 271 1.72 11.33 -3.96
N CYS A 272 0.52 10.74 -4.03
CA CYS A 272 -0.20 10.59 -5.29
C CYS A 272 -0.56 11.95 -5.93
N SER A 273 -0.91 12.94 -5.10
CA SER A 273 -1.18 14.32 -5.55
C SER A 273 0.08 15.00 -6.08
N GLU A 274 1.21 14.90 -5.39
CA GLU A 274 2.50 15.43 -5.84
C GLU A 274 3.00 14.71 -7.09
N PHE A 275 2.75 13.40 -7.22
CA PHE A 275 3.07 12.66 -8.43
C PHE A 275 2.26 13.15 -9.62
N ALA A 276 0.97 13.45 -9.46
CA ALA A 276 0.16 14.05 -10.54
C ALA A 276 0.70 15.40 -11.00
N LEU A 277 1.14 16.25 -10.06
CA LEU A 277 1.80 17.53 -10.41
C LEU A 277 3.15 17.33 -11.10
N TYR A 278 3.90 16.31 -10.70
CA TYR A 278 5.16 15.95 -11.35
C TYR A 278 4.94 15.51 -12.80
N VAL A 279 3.94 14.67 -13.05
CA VAL A 279 3.59 14.20 -14.40
C VAL A 279 3.19 15.38 -15.29
N GLU A 280 2.39 16.31 -14.79
CA GLU A 280 1.98 17.53 -15.51
C GLU A 280 3.12 18.57 -15.71
N GLY A 281 4.35 18.26 -15.25
CA GLY A 281 5.47 19.22 -15.35
C GLY A 281 5.43 20.38 -14.38
N LYS A 282 4.51 20.38 -13.41
CA LYS A 282 4.38 21.43 -12.38
C LYS A 282 5.35 21.24 -11.20
N ARG A 283 6.08 20.14 -11.21
CA ARG A 283 7.18 19.82 -10.30
C ARG A 283 8.37 19.30 -11.10
N ASP A 284 9.54 19.85 -10.87
CA ASP A 284 10.79 19.42 -11.53
C ASP A 284 11.33 18.13 -10.89
N THR A 285 11.11 17.96 -9.61
CA THR A 285 11.57 16.80 -8.84
C THR A 285 10.42 16.14 -8.11
N LEU A 286 10.41 14.80 -8.10
CA LEU A 286 9.46 14.03 -7.30
C LEU A 286 10.03 13.82 -5.90
N LYS A 287 9.38 14.39 -4.89
CA LYS A 287 9.66 14.12 -3.48
C LYS A 287 8.94 12.84 -3.07
N VAL A 288 9.69 11.79 -2.79
CA VAL A 288 9.15 10.49 -2.38
C VAL A 288 9.27 10.33 -0.87
N PRO A 289 8.20 9.97 -0.17
CA PRO A 289 8.24 9.76 1.29
C PRO A 289 9.13 8.56 1.63
N ILE A 290 9.79 8.64 2.79
CA ILE A 290 10.60 7.55 3.33
C ILE A 290 9.94 7.10 4.62
N TRP A 291 9.57 5.83 4.68
CA TRP A 291 9.01 5.27 5.91
C TRP A 291 10.06 5.26 7.03
N LYS A 292 9.64 5.68 8.22
CA LYS A 292 10.40 5.61 9.46
C LYS A 292 9.41 5.44 10.61
N LEU A 293 9.69 4.54 11.54
CA LEU A 293 8.90 4.40 12.75
C LEU A 293 8.91 5.71 13.54
N SER A 294 7.74 6.18 13.95
CA SER A 294 7.64 7.35 14.84
C SER A 294 8.09 6.96 16.24
N MET A 295 9.01 7.74 16.81
CA MET A 295 9.51 7.54 18.20
C MET A 295 8.47 7.86 19.27
N SER A 296 7.26 8.29 18.91
CA SER A 296 6.22 8.77 19.82
C SER A 296 5.19 7.73 20.25
N GLU A 297 5.37 6.44 19.94
CA GLU A 297 4.56 5.39 20.57
C GLU A 297 5.28 4.82 21.79
N PRO A 298 4.71 4.98 23.00
CA PRO A 298 5.14 4.23 24.19
C PRO A 298 4.56 2.81 24.07
N GLY A 299 5.19 1.99 23.25
CA GLY A 299 4.98 0.54 23.19
C GLY A 299 6.09 -0.19 23.92
N ALA A 300 6.70 0.40 24.91
CA ALA A 300 7.48 -0.32 25.90
C ALA A 300 6.50 -1.14 26.74
N LEU A 301 6.50 -2.43 26.53
CA LEU A 301 6.05 -3.40 27.53
C LEU A 301 6.68 -2.95 28.85
N LYS A 302 5.84 -2.54 29.81
CA LYS A 302 6.26 -2.48 31.21
C LYS A 302 6.64 -3.91 31.57
N GLU A 303 7.95 -4.15 31.67
CA GLU A 303 8.46 -5.29 32.39
C GLU A 303 7.86 -5.21 33.80
N GLY A 304 7.24 -6.30 34.22
CA GLY A 304 6.52 -6.38 35.47
C GLY A 304 7.44 -6.15 36.69
N GLU A 305 6.89 -5.43 37.62
CA GLU A 305 7.15 -5.64 39.04
C GLU A 305 6.34 -6.84 39.55
#